data_dd11618cd6fba7b557046596e7779e71
#
_entry.id   dd11618cd6fba7b557046596e7779e71
#
_cell.length_a   1.000
_cell.length_b   1.000
_cell.length_c   1.000
_cell.angle_alpha   90.00
_cell.angle_beta   90.00
_cell.angle_gamma   90.00
#
_symmetry.space_group_name_H-M   'P 1'
#
loop_
_entity.id
_entity.type
_entity.pdbx_description
1 polymer ?
#
loop_
_entity_poly.entity_id
_entity_poly.type
_entity_poly.pdbx_seq_one_letter_code
_entity_poly.pdbx_strand_id
1 'polypeptide(L)'
;MNAAGFNPSERHPDLEMLDGYWSDGNQARLPINGVPECFIDLDPSHGTLTLSVPADGPEPDLARFRSIELATYTDGGDVWWEIRIQVDDSLHEAYSLLTRIADLVQLENQAVAVATYQALEAYRLLLASRGGMSDEQQTGLYGELLVLEHLLRTLSPELIVPAWMGPAKEEHDVALPDVHYEVKSTKGEHRRHMISGTQQLEPLRGVPLWLVSIQLTPTTPDAGRSLIDLVAVVRGLSGHRLPRVNELLVSAGWRDRDADLYDAHLTLRSKPRAYLIDLSFPALTDARIAQVVPSASLVRDVSYRVDVTQLDFAGPPSPMDAFVEIPEEKTE
;
A
#
# COMPACT_ATOMS: atom_id res chain seq x y z
N MET A 1 -40.14 11.59 19.50
CA MET A 1 -40.28 10.38 20.31
C MET A 1 -38.98 9.63 20.10
N ASN A 2 -38.11 9.59 21.11
CA ASN A 2 -36.80 8.97 21.03
C ASN A 2 -36.95 7.46 20.90
N ALA A 3 -36.25 6.91 19.92
CA ALA A 3 -36.10 5.48 19.73
C ALA A 3 -35.63 4.81 21.03
N ALA A 4 -36.18 3.62 21.30
CA ALA A 4 -35.98 2.82 22.48
C ALA A 4 -34.52 2.83 22.97
N GLY A 5 -34.37 3.14 24.27
CA GLY A 5 -33.08 3.19 24.93
C GLY A 5 -32.43 1.83 25.04
N PHE A 6 -31.70 1.44 24.00
CA PHE A 6 -30.72 0.38 24.09
C PHE A 6 -29.42 0.95 24.64
N ASN A 7 -28.86 0.27 25.63
CA ASN A 7 -27.52 0.55 26.11
C ASN A 7 -26.55 0.23 24.95
N PRO A 8 -25.66 1.16 24.53
CA PRO A 8 -24.73 0.90 23.43
C PRO A 8 -23.88 -0.38 23.61
N SER A 9 -23.64 -0.80 24.87
CA SER A 9 -22.91 -2.04 25.21
C SER A 9 -23.71 -3.33 25.02
N GLU A 10 -25.03 -3.26 24.74
CA GLU A 10 -25.90 -4.43 24.59
C GLU A 10 -26.37 -4.59 23.13
N ARG A 11 -25.87 -3.77 22.23
CA ARG A 11 -26.30 -3.77 20.83
C ARG A 11 -25.72 -4.92 20.02
N HIS A 12 -24.45 -5.17 20.22
CA HIS A 12 -23.71 -6.21 19.53
C HIS A 12 -23.51 -7.42 20.44
N PRO A 13 -23.42 -8.64 19.87
CA PRO A 13 -22.87 -9.78 20.60
C PRO A 13 -21.50 -9.41 21.18
N ASP A 14 -21.21 -9.80 22.41
CA ASP A 14 -19.91 -9.54 23.01
C ASP A 14 -18.81 -10.44 22.40
N LEU A 15 -17.56 -10.01 22.54
CA LEU A 15 -16.42 -10.72 21.94
C LEU A 15 -16.18 -12.08 22.63
N GLU A 16 -16.49 -12.23 23.90
CA GLU A 16 -16.35 -13.49 24.63
C GLU A 16 -17.32 -14.54 24.09
N MET A 17 -18.56 -14.13 23.80
CA MET A 17 -19.56 -14.97 23.15
C MET A 17 -19.13 -15.36 21.73
N LEU A 18 -18.60 -14.41 20.96
CA LEU A 18 -18.09 -14.64 19.61
C LEU A 18 -16.97 -15.69 19.61
N ASP A 19 -15.97 -15.49 20.49
CA ASP A 19 -14.83 -16.40 20.65
C ASP A 19 -15.27 -17.81 21.10
N GLY A 20 -16.28 -17.89 21.98
CA GLY A 20 -16.85 -19.14 22.41
C GLY A 20 -17.46 -19.94 21.26
N TYR A 21 -18.35 -19.35 20.48
CA TYR A 21 -18.94 -20.02 19.31
C TYR A 21 -17.90 -20.42 18.26
N TRP A 22 -16.92 -19.53 18.03
CA TRP A 22 -15.86 -19.77 17.04
C TRP A 22 -14.96 -20.93 17.45
N SER A 23 -14.51 -20.94 18.71
CA SER A 23 -13.63 -21.99 19.25
C SER A 23 -14.29 -23.34 19.36
N ASP A 24 -15.60 -23.37 19.66
CA ASP A 24 -16.37 -24.59 19.74
C ASP A 24 -16.74 -25.17 18.38
N GLY A 25 -16.45 -24.44 17.29
CA GLY A 25 -16.81 -24.85 15.92
C GLY A 25 -18.33 -24.81 15.62
N ASN A 26 -19.08 -24.07 16.43
CA ASN A 26 -20.52 -23.99 16.30
C ASN A 26 -20.96 -22.88 15.34
N GLN A 27 -21.84 -23.25 14.39
CA GLN A 27 -22.53 -22.22 13.59
C GLN A 27 -23.56 -21.49 14.47
N ALA A 28 -23.65 -20.19 14.33
CA ALA A 28 -24.58 -19.36 15.06
C ALA A 28 -25.05 -18.17 14.23
N ARG A 29 -26.30 -17.77 14.40
CA ARG A 29 -26.87 -16.50 13.92
C ARG A 29 -27.19 -15.63 15.12
N LEU A 30 -26.48 -14.50 15.23
CA LEU A 30 -26.57 -13.58 16.34
C LEU A 30 -27.18 -12.24 15.88
N PRO A 31 -28.22 -11.72 16.54
CA PRO A 31 -28.84 -10.46 16.14
C PRO A 31 -27.96 -9.26 16.52
N ILE A 32 -27.94 -8.24 15.64
CA ILE A 32 -27.50 -6.88 15.98
C ILE A 32 -28.75 -6.07 16.28
N ASN A 33 -28.90 -5.64 17.53
CA ASN A 33 -30.10 -4.95 17.97
C ASN A 33 -30.25 -3.57 17.32
N GLY A 34 -31.31 -3.38 16.55
CA GLY A 34 -31.60 -2.11 15.87
C GLY A 34 -32.62 -2.26 14.73
N VAL A 35 -32.79 -1.18 13.96
CA VAL A 35 -33.69 -1.16 12.80
C VAL A 35 -32.91 -0.52 11.64
N PRO A 36 -32.87 -1.17 10.45
CA PRO A 36 -33.46 -2.48 10.12
C PRO A 36 -32.83 -3.65 10.88
N GLU A 37 -33.45 -4.82 10.89
CA GLU A 37 -32.88 -6.03 11.47
C GLU A 37 -31.56 -6.38 10.75
N CYS A 38 -30.55 -6.72 11.53
CA CYS A 38 -29.26 -7.19 11.01
C CYS A 38 -28.81 -8.39 11.85
N PHE A 39 -28.08 -9.30 11.23
CA PHE A 39 -27.56 -10.49 11.91
C PHE A 39 -26.08 -10.69 11.57
N ILE A 40 -25.34 -11.22 12.54
CA ILE A 40 -24.00 -11.79 12.32
C ILE A 40 -24.16 -13.32 12.29
N ASP A 41 -23.77 -13.92 11.19
CA ASP A 41 -23.74 -15.37 11.02
C ASP A 41 -22.29 -15.85 11.12
N LEU A 42 -22.05 -16.79 12.04
CA LEU A 42 -20.76 -17.44 12.26
C LEU A 42 -20.76 -18.82 11.60
N ASP A 43 -19.75 -19.08 10.78
CA ASP A 43 -19.48 -20.42 10.25
C ASP A 43 -18.00 -20.78 10.41
N PRO A 44 -17.59 -21.24 11.60
CA PRO A 44 -16.20 -21.62 11.86
C PRO A 44 -15.72 -22.78 10.98
N SER A 45 -16.65 -23.65 10.54
CA SER A 45 -16.29 -24.80 9.69
C SER A 45 -15.81 -24.42 8.31
N HIS A 46 -16.27 -23.29 7.78
CA HIS A 46 -15.84 -22.69 6.52
C HIS A 46 -14.92 -21.47 6.73
N GLY A 47 -14.64 -21.10 7.99
CA GLY A 47 -13.83 -19.95 8.33
C GLY A 47 -14.47 -18.64 7.89
N THR A 48 -15.81 -18.52 7.94
CA THR A 48 -16.51 -17.32 7.46
C THR A 48 -17.31 -16.61 8.53
N LEU A 49 -17.29 -15.28 8.50
CA LEU A 49 -18.17 -14.41 9.25
C LEU A 49 -19.00 -13.57 8.27
N THR A 50 -20.31 -13.50 8.48
CA THR A 50 -21.23 -12.89 7.53
C THR A 50 -22.14 -11.88 8.22
N LEU A 51 -22.31 -10.69 7.62
CA LEU A 51 -23.36 -9.74 7.97
C LEU A 51 -24.55 -9.94 7.04
N SER A 52 -25.70 -10.31 7.60
CA SER A 52 -26.99 -10.34 6.90
C SER A 52 -27.73 -9.02 7.16
N VAL A 53 -28.10 -8.29 6.09
CA VAL A 53 -28.79 -7.00 6.14
C VAL A 53 -29.85 -6.93 5.04
N PRO A 54 -31.03 -6.33 5.26
CA PRO A 54 -32.04 -6.16 4.20
C PRO A 54 -31.48 -5.44 2.99
N ALA A 55 -31.79 -5.92 1.80
CA ALA A 55 -31.34 -5.32 0.54
C ALA A 55 -32.12 -4.03 0.29
N ASP A 56 -31.49 -2.89 0.54
CA ASP A 56 -32.06 -1.57 0.31
C ASP A 56 -31.07 -0.67 -0.46
N GLY A 57 -31.55 -0.09 -1.57
CA GLY A 57 -30.75 0.76 -2.43
C GLY A 57 -29.87 0.03 -3.42
N PRO A 58 -28.75 0.65 -3.87
CA PRO A 58 -27.82 0.03 -4.80
C PRO A 58 -27.01 -1.08 -4.11
N GLU A 59 -26.65 -2.10 -4.88
CA GLU A 59 -25.80 -3.20 -4.43
C GLU A 59 -24.40 -2.71 -4.07
N PRO A 60 -23.81 -3.14 -2.94
CA PRO A 60 -22.42 -2.84 -2.61
C PRO A 60 -21.45 -3.44 -3.62
N ASP A 61 -20.55 -2.61 -4.17
CA ASP A 61 -19.48 -3.08 -5.07
C ASP A 61 -18.30 -3.63 -4.24
N LEU A 62 -18.27 -4.95 -4.11
CA LEU A 62 -17.21 -5.69 -3.40
C LEU A 62 -16.31 -6.50 -4.33
N ALA A 63 -16.49 -6.41 -5.66
CA ALA A 63 -15.77 -7.23 -6.64
C ALA A 63 -14.23 -7.06 -6.59
N ARG A 64 -13.76 -5.94 -6.04
CA ARG A 64 -12.32 -5.62 -5.88
C ARG A 64 -11.66 -6.26 -4.65
N PHE A 65 -12.44 -6.81 -3.71
CA PHE A 65 -11.91 -7.43 -2.49
C PHE A 65 -11.89 -8.95 -2.64
N ARG A 66 -10.76 -9.60 -2.33
CA ARG A 66 -10.61 -11.05 -2.47
C ARG A 66 -11.18 -11.84 -1.29
N SER A 67 -11.15 -11.23 -0.11
CA SER A 67 -11.58 -11.84 1.15
C SER A 67 -12.99 -11.44 1.58
N ILE A 68 -13.68 -10.60 0.78
CA ILE A 68 -15.02 -10.12 1.06
C ILE A 68 -15.91 -10.42 -0.16
N GLU A 69 -16.98 -11.14 0.08
CA GLU A 69 -17.94 -11.52 -0.96
C GLU A 69 -19.34 -10.99 -0.63
N LEU A 70 -20.10 -10.68 -1.68
CA LEU A 70 -21.50 -10.36 -1.57
C LEU A 70 -22.32 -11.53 -2.10
N ALA A 71 -23.28 -12.01 -1.28
CA ALA A 71 -24.30 -12.95 -1.70
C ALA A 71 -25.68 -12.36 -1.44
N THR A 72 -26.69 -12.94 -2.07
CA THR A 72 -28.08 -12.52 -1.91
C THR A 72 -28.95 -13.74 -1.61
N TYR A 73 -29.87 -13.61 -0.65
CA TYR A 73 -30.87 -14.62 -0.41
C TYR A 73 -32.26 -13.99 -0.18
N THR A 74 -33.30 -14.80 -0.23
CA THR A 74 -34.69 -14.36 0.01
C THR A 74 -35.26 -15.12 1.19
N ASP A 75 -35.81 -14.40 2.16
CA ASP A 75 -36.53 -14.97 3.31
C ASP A 75 -37.83 -14.23 3.52
N GLY A 76 -38.92 -14.97 3.69
CA GLY A 76 -40.25 -14.40 3.92
C GLY A 76 -40.80 -13.50 2.82
N GLY A 77 -40.15 -13.45 1.65
CA GLY A 77 -40.47 -12.54 0.55
C GLY A 77 -39.57 -11.27 0.51
N ASP A 78 -38.76 -11.05 1.52
CA ASP A 78 -37.78 -9.97 1.59
C ASP A 78 -36.43 -10.44 1.04
N VAL A 79 -35.73 -9.54 0.37
CA VAL A 79 -34.38 -9.77 -0.19
C VAL A 79 -33.35 -9.31 0.82
N TRP A 80 -32.34 -10.12 1.02
CA TRP A 80 -31.24 -9.86 1.96
C TRP A 80 -29.91 -9.92 1.24
N TRP A 81 -29.00 -9.05 1.64
CA TRP A 81 -27.59 -9.13 1.29
C TRP A 81 -26.79 -9.76 2.41
N GLU A 82 -25.87 -10.61 2.02
CA GLU A 82 -24.87 -11.23 2.89
C GLU A 82 -23.49 -10.72 2.51
N ILE A 83 -22.89 -9.92 3.38
CA ILE A 83 -21.50 -9.48 3.26
C ILE A 83 -20.66 -10.48 4.03
N ARG A 84 -19.97 -11.38 3.31
CA ARG A 84 -19.17 -12.49 3.86
C ARG A 84 -17.71 -12.13 3.89
N ILE A 85 -17.05 -12.42 5.00
CA ILE A 85 -15.59 -12.24 5.17
C ILE A 85 -14.98 -13.61 5.44
N GLN A 86 -13.94 -13.95 4.67
CA GLN A 86 -13.10 -15.10 4.97
C GLN A 86 -12.19 -14.74 6.14
N VAL A 87 -12.32 -15.48 7.24
CA VAL A 87 -11.60 -15.25 8.50
C VAL A 87 -10.46 -16.27 8.60
N ASP A 88 -9.23 -15.82 8.47
CA ASP A 88 -8.07 -16.65 8.77
C ASP A 88 -7.69 -16.48 10.26
N ASP A 89 -6.90 -15.44 10.62
CA ASP A 89 -6.46 -15.15 11.98
C ASP A 89 -7.04 -13.81 12.51
N SER A 90 -8.08 -13.26 11.87
CA SER A 90 -8.56 -11.89 12.11
C SER A 90 -10.05 -11.81 12.45
N LEU A 91 -10.53 -12.72 13.31
CA LEU A 91 -11.94 -12.80 13.69
C LEU A 91 -12.49 -11.48 14.27
N HIS A 92 -11.76 -10.88 15.21
CA HIS A 92 -12.21 -9.66 15.88
C HIS A 92 -12.22 -8.45 14.93
N GLU A 93 -11.27 -8.41 13.99
CA GLU A 93 -11.22 -7.40 12.96
C GLU A 93 -12.39 -7.51 11.99
N ALA A 94 -12.66 -8.72 11.51
CA ALA A 94 -13.82 -9.00 10.64
C ALA A 94 -15.12 -8.62 11.33
N TYR A 95 -15.27 -9.02 12.60
CA TYR A 95 -16.42 -8.68 13.43
C TYR A 95 -16.58 -7.16 13.59
N SER A 96 -15.49 -6.45 13.89
CA SER A 96 -15.50 -4.98 14.04
C SER A 96 -15.91 -4.28 12.75
N LEU A 97 -15.48 -4.77 11.59
CA LEU A 97 -15.87 -4.23 10.29
C LEU A 97 -17.35 -4.44 10.03
N LEU A 98 -17.86 -5.67 10.21
CA LEU A 98 -19.26 -6.00 9.95
C LEU A 98 -20.22 -5.28 10.90
N THR A 99 -19.89 -5.19 12.19
CA THR A 99 -20.69 -4.43 13.16
C THR A 99 -20.67 -2.93 12.86
N ARG A 100 -19.55 -2.36 12.37
CA ARG A 100 -19.52 -0.97 11.94
C ARG A 100 -20.43 -0.71 10.74
N ILE A 101 -20.49 -1.62 9.77
CA ILE A 101 -21.45 -1.51 8.65
C ILE A 101 -22.88 -1.49 9.18
N ALA A 102 -23.24 -2.43 10.08
CA ALA A 102 -24.55 -2.47 10.68
C ALA A 102 -24.89 -1.20 11.47
N ASP A 103 -23.93 -0.62 12.19
CA ASP A 103 -24.11 0.65 12.91
C ASP A 103 -24.41 1.82 11.98
N LEU A 104 -23.69 1.93 10.87
CA LEU A 104 -23.93 2.97 9.87
C LEU A 104 -25.33 2.85 9.26
N VAL A 105 -25.78 1.61 9.01
CA VAL A 105 -27.13 1.35 8.49
C VAL A 105 -28.20 1.67 9.53
N GLN A 106 -28.04 1.15 10.76
CA GLN A 106 -29.09 1.21 11.78
C GLN A 106 -29.12 2.54 12.56
N LEU A 107 -27.96 3.17 12.84
CA LEU A 107 -27.89 4.39 13.66
C LEU A 107 -27.82 5.66 12.81
N GLU A 108 -27.13 5.58 11.67
CA GLU A 108 -26.95 6.72 10.79
C GLU A 108 -27.88 6.69 9.57
N ASN A 109 -28.73 5.64 9.48
CA ASN A 109 -29.71 5.45 8.40
C ASN A 109 -29.12 5.54 7.00
N GLN A 110 -27.89 5.00 6.84
CA GLN A 110 -27.20 4.99 5.55
C GLN A 110 -27.62 3.80 4.70
N ALA A 111 -27.65 3.98 3.37
CA ALA A 111 -27.79 2.87 2.45
C ALA A 111 -26.63 1.88 2.61
N VAL A 112 -26.88 0.57 2.48
CA VAL A 112 -25.90 -0.49 2.73
C VAL A 112 -24.62 -0.31 1.92
N ALA A 113 -24.72 0.09 0.64
CA ALA A 113 -23.55 0.33 -0.21
C ALA A 113 -22.65 1.45 0.34
N VAL A 114 -23.26 2.55 0.83
CA VAL A 114 -22.52 3.69 1.40
C VAL A 114 -21.90 3.31 2.72
N ALA A 115 -22.65 2.63 3.59
CA ALA A 115 -22.18 2.14 4.89
C ALA A 115 -20.99 1.18 4.72
N THR A 116 -21.09 0.24 3.77
CA THR A 116 -20.04 -0.71 3.45
C THR A 116 -18.77 0.02 2.97
N TYR A 117 -18.91 0.96 2.03
CA TYR A 117 -17.77 1.74 1.55
C TYR A 117 -17.08 2.53 2.68
N GLN A 118 -17.86 3.25 3.49
CA GLN A 118 -17.32 4.04 4.61
C GLN A 118 -16.63 3.18 5.67
N ALA A 119 -17.22 2.03 6.03
CA ALA A 119 -16.63 1.12 6.99
C ALA A 119 -15.31 0.54 6.46
N LEU A 120 -15.25 0.13 5.20
CA LEU A 120 -14.04 -0.37 4.54
C LEU A 120 -12.94 0.69 4.49
N GLU A 121 -13.26 1.93 4.15
CA GLU A 121 -12.27 3.02 4.14
C GLU A 121 -11.73 3.33 5.55
N ALA A 122 -12.63 3.39 6.56
CA ALA A 122 -12.21 3.58 7.96
C ALA A 122 -11.33 2.42 8.45
N TYR A 123 -11.71 1.18 8.10
CA TYR A 123 -10.97 -0.02 8.46
C TYR A 123 -9.60 -0.08 7.77
N ARG A 124 -9.53 0.30 6.49
CA ARG A 124 -8.28 0.44 5.74
C ARG A 124 -7.32 1.41 6.43
N LEU A 125 -7.80 2.58 6.87
CA LEU A 125 -7.01 3.54 7.62
C LEU A 125 -6.53 2.98 8.97
N LEU A 126 -7.36 2.19 9.64
CA LEU A 126 -7.06 1.59 10.94
C LEU A 126 -6.05 0.45 10.81
N LEU A 127 -6.14 -0.36 9.77
CA LEU A 127 -5.16 -1.41 9.46
C LEU A 127 -3.83 -0.83 8.98
N ALA A 128 -3.85 0.25 8.23
CA ALA A 128 -2.64 1.00 7.89
C ALA A 128 -1.91 1.49 9.16
N SER A 129 -2.65 1.80 10.23
CA SER A 129 -2.08 2.15 11.54
C SER A 129 -1.64 0.94 12.38
N ARG A 130 -2.08 -0.28 12.06
CA ARG A 130 -1.80 -1.52 12.82
C ARG A 130 -0.73 -2.43 12.23
N GLY A 131 -0.06 -2.01 11.15
CA GLY A 131 1.07 -2.78 10.59
C GLY A 131 1.08 -2.95 9.06
N GLY A 132 0.10 -2.45 8.34
CA GLY A 132 0.19 -2.28 6.88
C GLY A 132 1.17 -1.16 6.51
N MET A 133 1.62 -1.13 5.26
CA MET A 133 2.48 -0.07 4.75
C MET A 133 1.75 1.27 4.78
N SER A 134 2.42 2.32 5.28
CA SER A 134 1.94 3.69 5.18
C SER A 134 1.81 4.13 3.71
N ASP A 135 1.07 5.21 3.44
CA ASP A 135 0.96 5.77 2.08
C ASP A 135 2.32 6.15 1.48
N GLU A 136 3.23 6.62 2.32
CA GLU A 136 4.61 6.93 1.92
C GLU A 136 5.39 5.67 1.55
N GLN A 137 5.27 4.60 2.34
CA GLN A 137 5.90 3.30 2.06
C GLN A 137 5.33 2.66 0.79
N GLN A 138 4.00 2.70 0.60
CA GLN A 138 3.37 2.22 -0.62
C GLN A 138 3.86 3.00 -1.85
N THR A 139 3.92 4.33 -1.74
CA THR A 139 4.40 5.21 -2.82
C THR A 139 5.88 4.96 -3.14
N GLY A 140 6.71 4.73 -2.13
CA GLY A 140 8.12 4.38 -2.28
C GLY A 140 8.28 3.04 -3.00
N LEU A 141 7.68 1.99 -2.47
CA LEU A 141 7.74 0.66 -3.08
C LEU A 141 7.19 0.64 -4.51
N TYR A 142 6.11 1.40 -4.77
CA TYR A 142 5.56 1.54 -6.12
C TYR A 142 6.61 2.05 -7.12
N GLY A 143 7.37 3.08 -6.74
CA GLY A 143 8.43 3.63 -7.59
C GLY A 143 9.60 2.68 -7.78
N GLU A 144 10.04 2.00 -6.73
CA GLU A 144 11.09 0.98 -6.83
C GLU A 144 10.64 -0.16 -7.76
N LEU A 145 9.40 -0.64 -7.66
CA LEU A 145 8.88 -1.69 -8.53
C LEU A 145 8.74 -1.24 -9.99
N LEU A 146 8.46 0.03 -10.28
CA LEU A 146 8.49 0.56 -11.64
C LEU A 146 9.90 0.49 -12.25
N VAL A 147 10.91 0.89 -11.48
CA VAL A 147 12.31 0.78 -11.90
C VAL A 147 12.71 -0.69 -12.08
N LEU A 148 12.36 -1.53 -11.13
CA LEU A 148 12.66 -2.95 -11.17
C LEU A 148 12.00 -3.64 -12.36
N GLU A 149 10.73 -3.35 -12.65
CA GLU A 149 10.04 -3.83 -13.85
C GLU A 149 10.79 -3.44 -15.12
N HIS A 150 11.15 -2.15 -15.24
CA HIS A 150 11.88 -1.66 -16.41
C HIS A 150 13.20 -2.40 -16.62
N LEU A 151 13.98 -2.56 -15.54
CA LEU A 151 15.25 -3.26 -15.58
C LEU A 151 15.09 -4.75 -15.88
N LEU A 152 14.11 -5.44 -15.30
CA LEU A 152 13.84 -6.87 -15.56
C LEU A 152 13.31 -7.15 -16.95
N ARG A 153 12.75 -6.14 -17.66
CA ARG A 153 12.35 -6.28 -19.07
C ARG A 153 13.53 -6.19 -20.03
N THR A 154 14.65 -5.63 -19.59
CA THR A 154 15.82 -5.36 -20.44
C THR A 154 17.06 -6.16 -20.05
N LEU A 155 17.18 -6.53 -18.78
CA LEU A 155 18.32 -7.25 -18.23
C LEU A 155 17.85 -8.53 -17.53
N SER A 156 18.80 -9.44 -17.27
CA SER A 156 18.46 -10.73 -16.68
C SER A 156 18.09 -10.62 -15.20
N PRO A 157 17.17 -11.46 -14.70
CA PRO A 157 16.82 -11.52 -13.27
C PRO A 157 18.02 -11.87 -12.37
N GLU A 158 19.03 -12.57 -12.90
CA GLU A 158 20.26 -12.92 -12.18
C GLU A 158 21.07 -11.70 -11.79
N LEU A 159 21.03 -10.66 -12.61
CA LEU A 159 21.71 -9.41 -12.36
C LEU A 159 20.85 -8.47 -11.52
N ILE A 160 19.56 -8.33 -11.86
CA ILE A 160 18.70 -7.30 -11.29
C ILE A 160 18.20 -7.64 -9.90
N VAL A 161 17.77 -8.88 -9.64
CA VAL A 161 17.19 -9.22 -8.34
C VAL A 161 18.21 -9.08 -7.20
N PRO A 162 19.49 -9.51 -7.33
CA PRO A 162 20.50 -9.22 -6.31
C PRO A 162 20.85 -7.74 -6.18
N ALA A 163 20.70 -6.96 -7.24
CA ALA A 163 20.98 -5.52 -7.24
C ALA A 163 19.87 -4.67 -6.57
N TRP A 164 18.67 -5.21 -6.37
CA TRP A 164 17.60 -4.53 -5.64
C TRP A 164 17.82 -4.63 -4.13
N MET A 165 18.39 -3.57 -3.55
CA MET A 165 18.87 -3.51 -2.17
C MET A 165 17.96 -2.66 -1.26
N GLY A 166 17.08 -1.83 -1.81
CA GLY A 166 16.20 -0.94 -1.05
C GLY A 166 15.44 -1.62 0.10
N PRO A 167 14.82 -2.79 -0.11
CA PRO A 167 14.15 -3.52 0.98
C PRO A 167 15.08 -4.01 2.09
N ALA A 168 16.36 -4.21 1.80
CA ALA A 168 17.37 -4.61 2.79
C ALA A 168 17.92 -3.42 3.60
N LYS A 169 17.47 -2.18 3.28
CA LYS A 169 17.93 -0.93 3.90
C LYS A 169 19.43 -0.70 3.73
N GLU A 170 19.95 -1.10 2.60
CA GLU A 170 21.30 -0.77 2.17
C GLU A 170 21.38 0.71 1.73
N GLU A 171 22.57 1.16 1.37
CA GLU A 171 22.80 2.59 1.08
C GLU A 171 22.02 3.11 -0.14
N HIS A 172 21.77 2.26 -1.16
CA HIS A 172 21.07 2.63 -2.40
C HIS A 172 20.03 1.56 -2.79
N ASP A 173 18.94 1.98 -3.45
CA ASP A 173 17.83 1.08 -3.79
C ASP A 173 18.19 0.05 -4.86
N VAL A 174 19.00 0.45 -5.87
CA VAL A 174 19.49 -0.46 -6.91
C VAL A 174 20.98 -0.27 -7.08
N ALA A 175 21.77 -1.32 -6.81
CA ALA A 175 23.22 -1.32 -6.88
C ALA A 175 23.72 -2.26 -7.99
N LEU A 176 23.86 -1.72 -9.22
CA LEU A 176 24.49 -2.42 -10.34
C LEU A 176 26.02 -2.26 -10.27
N PRO A 177 26.81 -3.13 -10.92
CA PRO A 177 28.26 -3.09 -10.84
C PRO A 177 28.87 -1.73 -11.24
N ASP A 178 28.29 -1.05 -12.21
CA ASP A 178 28.84 0.16 -12.83
C ASP A 178 28.03 1.41 -12.53
N VAL A 179 26.87 1.30 -11.89
CA VAL A 179 25.99 2.43 -11.59
C VAL A 179 25.00 2.09 -10.47
N HIS A 180 24.77 3.04 -9.56
CA HIS A 180 23.77 2.91 -8.52
C HIS A 180 22.62 3.90 -8.74
N TYR A 181 21.42 3.51 -8.25
CA TYR A 181 20.22 4.33 -8.29
C TYR A 181 19.57 4.42 -6.92
N GLU A 182 19.25 5.63 -6.51
CA GLU A 182 18.36 5.95 -5.40
C GLU A 182 17.02 6.36 -6.00
N VAL A 183 15.94 5.70 -5.65
CA VAL A 183 14.60 5.91 -6.20
C VAL A 183 13.76 6.70 -5.22
N LYS A 184 13.25 7.83 -5.63
CA LYS A 184 12.35 8.64 -4.79
C LYS A 184 11.05 8.93 -5.52
N SER A 185 9.94 8.57 -4.89
CA SER A 185 8.60 8.75 -5.45
C SER A 185 7.80 9.77 -4.65
N THR A 186 6.95 10.52 -5.33
CA THR A 186 6.07 11.51 -4.69
C THR A 186 4.73 11.61 -5.43
N LYS A 187 3.64 11.83 -4.68
CA LYS A 187 2.33 12.22 -5.24
C LYS A 187 2.16 13.74 -5.34
N GLY A 188 3.16 14.50 -4.86
CA GLY A 188 3.15 15.96 -4.89
C GLY A 188 3.33 16.55 -6.28
N GLU A 189 2.95 17.82 -6.44
CA GLU A 189 3.17 18.58 -7.68
C GLU A 189 4.64 18.93 -7.92
N HIS A 190 5.39 19.04 -6.83
CA HIS A 190 6.83 19.31 -6.86
C HIS A 190 7.61 18.03 -6.58
N ARG A 191 8.80 17.92 -7.19
CA ARG A 191 9.73 16.80 -6.96
C ARG A 191 10.51 17.02 -5.66
N ARG A 192 9.78 16.97 -4.54
CA ARG A 192 10.32 17.12 -3.19
C ARG A 192 10.45 15.78 -2.52
N HIS A 193 11.64 15.40 -2.15
CA HIS A 193 11.94 14.09 -1.61
C HIS A 193 12.55 14.19 -0.22
N MET A 194 12.09 13.34 0.70
CA MET A 194 12.72 13.16 2.00
C MET A 194 13.95 12.27 1.85
N ILE A 195 15.06 12.72 2.37
CA ILE A 195 16.30 11.97 2.48
C ILE A 195 16.53 11.67 3.96
N SER A 196 16.57 10.38 4.29
CA SER A 196 16.66 9.88 5.66
C SER A 196 18.03 9.23 5.86
N GLY A 197 19.02 10.06 6.15
CA GLY A 197 20.42 9.66 6.35
C GLY A 197 21.36 10.38 5.39
N THR A 198 22.63 10.33 5.74
CA THR A 198 23.72 10.95 4.96
C THR A 198 24.21 10.03 3.84
N GLN A 199 23.92 8.74 3.93
CA GLN A 199 24.46 7.71 3.02
C GLN A 199 23.61 7.50 1.77
N GLN A 200 22.29 7.78 1.81
CA GLN A 200 21.39 7.60 0.65
C GLN A 200 21.85 8.38 -0.61
N LEU A 201 22.52 9.49 -0.43
CA LEU A 201 23.04 10.32 -1.53
C LEU A 201 24.57 10.42 -1.47
N GLU A 202 25.27 9.45 -0.92
CA GLU A 202 26.74 9.38 -0.92
C GLU A 202 27.22 8.37 -1.97
N PRO A 203 27.78 8.82 -3.11
CA PRO A 203 28.26 7.93 -4.15
C PRO A 203 29.40 7.04 -3.64
N LEU A 204 29.36 5.75 -3.95
CA LEU A 204 30.51 4.89 -3.72
C LEU A 204 31.67 5.29 -4.63
N ARG A 205 32.90 5.14 -4.12
CA ARG A 205 34.09 5.55 -4.85
C ARG A 205 34.19 4.86 -6.22
N GLY A 206 34.12 5.65 -7.28
CA GLY A 206 34.24 5.17 -8.66
C GLY A 206 32.97 4.62 -9.28
N VAL A 207 31.83 4.65 -8.55
CA VAL A 207 30.53 4.24 -9.06
C VAL A 207 29.60 5.45 -9.06
N PRO A 208 29.09 5.87 -10.22
CA PRO A 208 28.14 6.99 -10.28
C PRO A 208 26.82 6.60 -9.60
N LEU A 209 26.27 7.55 -8.84
CA LEU A 209 24.96 7.45 -8.19
C LEU A 209 23.98 8.41 -8.87
N TRP A 210 22.80 7.91 -9.18
CA TRP A 210 21.72 8.69 -9.77
C TRP A 210 20.50 8.70 -8.85
N LEU A 211 19.95 9.87 -8.58
CA LEU A 211 18.62 10.01 -7.99
C LEU A 211 17.58 9.90 -9.11
N VAL A 212 16.72 8.91 -9.04
CA VAL A 212 15.56 8.73 -9.94
C VAL A 212 14.31 9.27 -9.27
N SER A 213 13.81 10.40 -9.75
CA SER A 213 12.63 11.06 -9.21
C SER A 213 11.38 10.71 -10.02
N ILE A 214 10.40 10.11 -9.36
CA ILE A 214 9.14 9.65 -9.94
C ILE A 214 7.98 10.45 -9.35
N GLN A 215 7.17 11.06 -10.23
CA GLN A 215 5.92 11.70 -9.81
C GLN A 215 4.74 10.83 -10.19
N LEU A 216 3.90 10.54 -9.22
CA LEU A 216 2.71 9.71 -9.35
C LEU A 216 1.45 10.55 -9.14
N THR A 217 0.35 10.13 -9.75
CA THR A 217 -0.97 10.72 -9.51
C THR A 217 -2.02 9.62 -9.40
N PRO A 218 -2.95 9.72 -8.44
CA PRO A 218 -4.09 8.82 -8.35
C PRO A 218 -4.91 8.85 -9.64
N THR A 219 -5.44 7.69 -10.03
CA THR A 219 -6.23 7.55 -11.24
C THR A 219 -7.25 6.41 -11.11
N THR A 220 -8.04 6.18 -12.15
CA THR A 220 -8.99 5.06 -12.22
C THR A 220 -8.28 3.75 -12.59
N PRO A 221 -8.87 2.58 -12.30
CA PRO A 221 -8.32 1.28 -12.67
C PRO A 221 -7.97 1.14 -14.16
N ASP A 222 -8.76 1.74 -15.04
CA ASP A 222 -8.55 1.68 -16.49
C ASP A 222 -7.34 2.49 -16.98
N ALA A 223 -6.90 3.49 -16.19
CA ALA A 223 -5.88 4.45 -16.58
C ALA A 223 -4.56 4.31 -15.80
N GLY A 224 -4.50 3.41 -14.81
CA GLY A 224 -3.32 3.20 -13.98
C GLY A 224 -3.18 1.77 -13.51
N ARG A 225 -2.23 1.57 -12.61
CA ARG A 225 -1.97 0.28 -11.98
C ARG A 225 -1.97 0.42 -10.46
N SER A 226 -2.36 -0.64 -9.77
CA SER A 226 -2.21 -0.77 -8.32
C SER A 226 -0.81 -1.28 -7.95
N LEU A 227 -0.48 -1.22 -6.67
CA LEU A 227 0.74 -1.86 -6.16
C LEU A 227 0.67 -3.38 -6.34
N ILE A 228 -0.53 -3.97 -6.25
CA ILE A 228 -0.80 -5.39 -6.50
C ILE A 228 -0.36 -5.77 -7.92
N ASP A 229 -0.74 -4.97 -8.92
CA ASP A 229 -0.40 -5.20 -10.32
C ASP A 229 1.11 -5.20 -10.54
N LEU A 230 1.82 -4.23 -9.93
CA LEU A 230 3.27 -4.15 -10.04
C LEU A 230 3.98 -5.34 -9.38
N VAL A 231 3.54 -5.74 -8.20
CA VAL A 231 4.06 -6.95 -7.52
C VAL A 231 3.85 -8.18 -8.39
N ALA A 232 2.67 -8.34 -8.99
CA ALA A 232 2.39 -9.47 -9.88
C ALA A 232 3.30 -9.47 -11.12
N VAL A 233 3.51 -8.30 -11.74
CA VAL A 233 4.40 -8.16 -12.90
C VAL A 233 5.85 -8.48 -12.55
N VAL A 234 6.38 -7.90 -11.46
CA VAL A 234 7.76 -8.15 -11.03
C VAL A 234 7.97 -9.62 -10.70
N ARG A 235 7.03 -10.26 -9.99
CA ARG A 235 7.05 -11.71 -9.74
C ARG A 235 7.09 -12.51 -11.03
N GLY A 236 6.27 -12.15 -12.01
CA GLY A 236 6.23 -12.81 -13.33
C GLY A 236 7.53 -12.69 -14.11
N LEU A 237 8.24 -11.56 -13.98
CA LEU A 237 9.52 -11.31 -14.66
C LEU A 237 10.74 -11.95 -13.95
N SER A 238 10.59 -12.36 -12.69
CA SER A 238 11.70 -12.81 -11.84
C SER A 238 12.20 -14.22 -12.13
N GLY A 239 11.47 -15.04 -12.87
CA GLY A 239 11.85 -16.40 -13.21
C GLY A 239 12.20 -17.22 -11.98
N HIS A 240 13.35 -17.88 -12.00
CA HIS A 240 13.83 -18.71 -10.88
C HIS A 240 14.31 -17.88 -9.65
N ARG A 241 14.42 -16.55 -9.77
CA ARG A 241 14.69 -15.63 -8.66
C ARG A 241 13.44 -15.24 -7.86
N LEU A 242 12.26 -15.75 -8.22
CA LEU A 242 11.00 -15.47 -7.53
C LEU A 242 11.06 -15.66 -6.01
N PRO A 243 11.69 -16.70 -5.43
CA PRO A 243 11.80 -16.83 -3.98
C PRO A 243 12.49 -15.62 -3.34
N ARG A 244 13.59 -15.15 -3.96
CA ARG A 244 14.34 -13.99 -3.46
C ARG A 244 13.53 -12.70 -3.57
N VAL A 245 12.79 -12.51 -4.67
CA VAL A 245 11.87 -11.37 -4.81
C VAL A 245 10.79 -11.36 -3.73
N ASN A 246 10.23 -12.51 -3.37
CA ASN A 246 9.26 -12.61 -2.28
C ASN A 246 9.87 -12.23 -0.92
N GLU A 247 11.11 -12.65 -0.63
CA GLU A 247 11.82 -12.23 0.58
C GLU A 247 12.02 -10.71 0.63
N LEU A 248 12.43 -10.10 -0.48
CA LEU A 248 12.64 -8.66 -0.58
C LEU A 248 11.33 -7.90 -0.45
N LEU A 249 10.25 -8.34 -1.09
CA LEU A 249 8.91 -7.76 -0.92
C LEU A 249 8.47 -7.79 0.55
N VAL A 250 8.69 -8.92 1.24
CA VAL A 250 8.40 -9.04 2.67
C VAL A 250 9.23 -8.06 3.50
N SER A 251 10.51 -7.87 3.16
CA SER A 251 11.38 -6.88 3.82
C SER A 251 10.96 -5.44 3.57
N ALA A 252 10.41 -5.15 2.37
CA ALA A 252 9.80 -3.86 2.02
C ALA A 252 8.48 -3.57 2.76
N GLY A 253 7.93 -4.54 3.48
CA GLY A 253 6.66 -4.41 4.20
C GLY A 253 5.45 -5.00 3.46
N TRP A 254 5.63 -5.53 2.24
CA TRP A 254 4.55 -6.21 1.52
C TRP A 254 4.17 -7.53 2.19
N ARG A 255 2.87 -7.76 2.32
CA ARG A 255 2.29 -9.04 2.74
C ARG A 255 1.13 -9.36 1.81
N ASP A 256 1.11 -10.56 1.24
CA ASP A 256 0.04 -10.97 0.31
C ASP A 256 -1.35 -10.92 0.97
N ARG A 257 -1.44 -11.22 2.27
CA ARG A 257 -2.68 -11.13 3.04
C ARG A 257 -3.23 -9.70 3.16
N ASP A 258 -2.35 -8.69 3.07
CA ASP A 258 -2.69 -7.28 3.21
C ASP A 258 -2.87 -6.61 1.84
N ALA A 259 -2.82 -7.38 0.75
CA ALA A 259 -2.85 -6.86 -0.63
C ALA A 259 -4.07 -5.99 -0.90
N ASP A 260 -5.23 -6.39 -0.38
CA ASP A 260 -6.50 -5.66 -0.56
C ASP A 260 -6.47 -4.23 0.03
N LEU A 261 -5.48 -3.93 0.91
CA LEU A 261 -5.26 -2.59 1.45
C LEU A 261 -4.53 -1.66 0.45
N TYR A 262 -3.98 -2.20 -0.63
CA TYR A 262 -3.09 -1.49 -1.55
C TYR A 262 -3.66 -1.39 -2.96
N ASP A 263 -4.98 -1.24 -3.06
CA ASP A 263 -5.75 -1.20 -4.30
C ASP A 263 -5.74 0.16 -5.01
N ALA A 264 -5.11 1.18 -4.41
CA ALA A 264 -5.02 2.50 -4.99
C ALA A 264 -4.27 2.46 -6.33
N HIS A 265 -4.95 2.92 -7.41
CA HIS A 265 -4.37 2.97 -8.76
C HIS A 265 -3.64 4.28 -8.97
N LEU A 266 -2.41 4.16 -9.43
CA LEU A 266 -1.53 5.29 -9.71
C LEU A 266 -1.04 5.24 -11.17
N THR A 267 -0.76 6.41 -11.73
CA THR A 267 -0.08 6.57 -13.01
C THR A 267 1.03 7.59 -12.89
N LEU A 268 1.96 7.63 -13.84
CA LEU A 268 2.99 8.65 -13.91
C LEU A 268 2.35 10.02 -14.20
N ARG A 269 2.57 11.00 -13.34
CA ARG A 269 2.16 12.40 -13.57
C ARG A 269 2.98 13.03 -14.69
N SER A 270 4.25 12.70 -14.75
CA SER A 270 5.22 13.14 -15.75
C SER A 270 6.26 12.03 -15.95
N LYS A 271 7.00 12.08 -17.04
CA LYS A 271 8.12 11.15 -17.24
C LYS A 271 9.10 11.27 -16.07
N PRO A 272 9.61 10.15 -15.52
CA PRO A 272 10.61 10.20 -14.46
C PRO A 272 11.85 11.01 -14.88
N ARG A 273 12.53 11.63 -13.91
CA ARG A 273 13.77 12.38 -14.15
C ARG A 273 14.91 11.78 -13.35
N ALA A 274 16.11 11.82 -13.90
CA ALA A 274 17.30 11.37 -13.19
C ALA A 274 18.29 12.52 -13.01
N TYR A 275 18.93 12.53 -11.84
CA TYR A 275 19.89 13.54 -11.43
C TYR A 275 21.17 12.84 -11.00
N LEU A 276 22.30 13.19 -11.63
CA LEU A 276 23.60 12.68 -11.20
C LEU A 276 23.96 13.29 -9.84
N ILE A 277 24.31 12.46 -8.88
CA ILE A 277 24.76 12.91 -7.57
C ILE A 277 26.25 13.21 -7.64
N ASP A 278 26.55 14.45 -7.96
CA ASP A 278 27.91 14.99 -8.02
C ASP A 278 28.12 16.11 -6.98
N LEU A 279 29.21 16.85 -7.11
CA LEU A 279 29.53 17.95 -6.19
C LEU A 279 28.53 19.12 -6.25
N SER A 280 27.81 19.28 -7.34
CA SER A 280 26.80 20.33 -7.52
C SER A 280 25.41 19.94 -6.95
N PHE A 281 25.15 18.64 -6.78
CA PHE A 281 23.88 18.18 -6.25
C PHE A 281 23.74 18.55 -4.76
N PRO A 282 22.56 19.00 -4.26
CA PRO A 282 22.35 19.46 -2.88
C PRO A 282 22.19 18.27 -1.89
N ALA A 283 23.18 17.39 -1.81
CA ALA A 283 23.21 16.29 -0.85
C ALA A 283 23.91 16.69 0.46
N LEU A 284 23.42 16.24 1.60
CA LEU A 284 24.11 16.30 2.89
C LEU A 284 24.72 14.93 3.19
N THR A 285 25.95 14.71 2.71
CA THR A 285 26.71 13.48 2.96
C THR A 285 27.62 13.66 4.18
N ASP A 286 28.08 12.54 4.77
CA ASP A 286 29.02 12.59 5.91
C ASP A 286 30.27 13.39 5.55
N ALA A 287 30.79 13.20 4.34
CA ALA A 287 31.96 13.94 3.86
C ALA A 287 31.73 15.45 3.79
N ARG A 288 30.55 15.90 3.35
CA ARG A 288 30.21 17.34 3.27
C ARG A 288 29.95 17.95 4.64
N ILE A 289 29.24 17.20 5.52
CA ILE A 289 28.98 17.64 6.89
C ILE A 289 30.30 17.82 7.63
N ALA A 290 31.25 16.89 7.47
CA ALA A 290 32.56 16.97 8.11
C ALA A 290 33.38 18.20 7.69
N GLN A 291 33.11 18.81 6.53
CA GLN A 291 33.80 20.02 6.06
C GLN A 291 33.32 21.30 6.77
N VAL A 292 32.09 21.32 7.28
CA VAL A 292 31.43 22.52 7.80
C VAL A 292 31.01 22.42 9.26
N VAL A 293 30.92 21.24 9.81
CA VAL A 293 30.46 21.00 11.18
C VAL A 293 31.61 20.49 12.05
N PRO A 294 32.03 21.22 13.08
CA PRO A 294 32.99 20.72 14.06
C PRO A 294 32.49 19.48 14.75
N SER A 295 33.34 18.47 14.93
CA SER A 295 32.97 17.20 15.56
C SER A 295 31.77 16.51 14.88
N ALA A 296 31.75 16.50 13.57
CA ALA A 296 30.67 15.93 12.73
C ALA A 296 30.30 14.48 13.13
N SER A 297 31.25 13.72 13.71
CA SER A 297 31.01 12.37 14.24
C SER A 297 29.99 12.31 15.39
N LEU A 298 29.61 13.43 15.97
CA LEU A 298 28.54 13.52 17.01
C LEU A 298 27.16 13.83 16.39
N VAL A 299 27.09 14.17 15.11
CA VAL A 299 25.81 14.40 14.42
C VAL A 299 25.13 13.04 14.19
N ARG A 300 23.86 12.95 14.50
CA ARG A 300 23.03 11.73 14.35
C ARG A 300 21.69 12.08 13.70
N ASP A 301 21.05 11.08 13.12
CA ASP A 301 19.66 11.15 12.63
C ASP A 301 19.41 12.32 11.66
N VAL A 302 20.36 12.54 10.75
CA VAL A 302 20.24 13.59 9.73
C VAL A 302 19.11 13.23 8.78
N SER A 303 18.09 14.07 8.71
CA SER A 303 17.05 14.00 7.68
C SER A 303 16.77 15.37 7.12
N TYR A 304 16.52 15.44 5.81
CA TYR A 304 16.29 16.70 5.12
C TYR A 304 15.45 16.48 3.87
N ARG A 305 14.92 17.57 3.32
CA ARG A 305 14.12 17.50 2.10
C ARG A 305 14.87 18.21 0.97
N VAL A 306 14.96 17.54 -0.18
CA VAL A 306 15.51 18.09 -1.41
C VAL A 306 14.38 18.37 -2.39
N ASP A 307 14.35 19.58 -2.96
CA ASP A 307 13.45 19.94 -4.06
C ASP A 307 14.27 19.98 -5.37
N VAL A 308 14.04 18.98 -6.20
CA VAL A 308 14.73 18.84 -7.50
C VAL A 308 13.84 19.28 -8.67
N THR A 309 12.72 19.97 -8.40
CA THR A 309 11.73 20.37 -9.43
C THR A 309 12.37 21.21 -10.53
N GLN A 310 13.24 22.14 -10.16
CA GLN A 310 13.91 23.08 -11.07
C GLN A 310 15.39 22.77 -11.30
N LEU A 311 15.87 21.66 -10.72
CA LEU A 311 17.27 21.26 -10.91
C LEU A 311 17.44 20.67 -12.32
N ASP A 312 18.58 20.97 -12.95
CA ASP A 312 18.94 20.36 -14.22
C ASP A 312 19.06 18.84 -14.05
N PHE A 313 18.42 18.11 -14.97
CA PHE A 313 18.42 16.64 -14.98
C PHE A 313 19.18 16.12 -16.20
N ALA A 314 19.59 14.87 -16.19
CA ALA A 314 20.37 14.26 -17.25
C ALA A 314 19.93 12.82 -17.53
N GLY A 315 20.41 12.25 -18.63
CA GLY A 315 20.19 10.84 -18.96
C GLY A 315 21.20 9.95 -18.21
N PRO A 316 20.75 9.00 -17.38
CA PRO A 316 21.61 7.97 -16.82
C PRO A 316 22.06 6.99 -17.93
N PRO A 317 23.04 6.11 -17.65
CA PRO A 317 23.40 5.03 -18.58
C PRO A 317 22.23 4.12 -18.94
N SER A 318 22.29 3.53 -20.14
CA SER A 318 21.34 2.48 -20.56
C SER A 318 21.37 1.30 -19.55
N PRO A 319 20.20 0.68 -19.27
CA PRO A 319 18.90 0.89 -19.92
C PRO A 319 18.01 1.96 -19.28
N MET A 320 18.47 2.64 -18.24
CA MET A 320 17.66 3.61 -17.51
C MET A 320 17.39 4.91 -18.28
N ASP A 321 18.19 5.22 -19.28
CA ASP A 321 17.95 6.31 -20.24
C ASP A 321 16.59 6.20 -20.95
N ALA A 322 16.13 4.99 -21.24
CA ALA A 322 14.81 4.75 -21.84
C ALA A 322 13.64 4.96 -20.84
N PHE A 323 13.91 4.83 -19.53
CA PHE A 323 12.90 4.99 -18.48
C PHE A 323 12.63 6.45 -18.14
N VAL A 324 13.66 7.31 -18.21
CA VAL A 324 13.60 8.70 -17.76
C VAL A 324 13.43 9.69 -18.91
N GLU A 325 13.07 10.92 -18.57
CA GLU A 325 13.09 12.06 -19.46
C GLU A 325 14.54 12.43 -19.79
N ILE A 326 14.86 12.52 -21.08
CA ILE A 326 16.15 13.02 -21.54
C ILE A 326 15.98 14.50 -21.87
N PRO A 327 16.81 15.40 -21.33
CA PRO A 327 16.73 16.81 -21.66
C PRO A 327 17.01 17.04 -23.15
N GLU A 328 16.24 17.94 -23.76
CA GLU A 328 16.55 18.40 -25.12
C GLU A 328 17.93 19.12 -25.10
N GLU A 329 18.80 18.75 -26.02
CA GLU A 329 20.06 19.49 -26.18
C GLU A 329 19.72 20.96 -26.45
N LYS A 330 20.14 21.84 -25.53
CA LYS A 330 20.08 23.28 -25.75
C LYS A 330 20.98 23.56 -26.95
N THR A 331 20.40 23.71 -28.14
CA THR A 331 21.11 24.25 -29.31
C THR A 331 21.53 25.67 -28.94
N GLU A 332 22.84 25.89 -28.70
CA GLU A 332 23.45 27.23 -28.52
C GLU A 332 23.30 28.08 -29.80
#